data_6d3c9bcbad04af2e51305676b8938f08
#
_entry.id   6d3c9bcbad04af2e51305676b8938f08
#
_cell.length_a   1.000
_cell.length_b   1.000
_cell.length_c   1.000
_cell.angle_alpha   90.00
_cell.angle_beta   90.00
_cell.angle_gamma   90.00
#
_symmetry.space_group_name_H-M   'P 1'
#
loop_
_entity.id
_entity.type
_entity.pdbx_description
1 polymer ?
#
loop_
_entity_poly.entity_id
_entity_poly.type
_entity_poly.pdbx_seq_one_letter_code
_entity_poly.pdbx_strand_id
1 'polypeptide(L)'
;MEDYFLLFLISLLPVALSVLIYLAGRTKAAQRIPYAVRQILIGILFGGLAVVGTECGIGIDGAVINARDASPVCAGLLFGAPAGIIAGVIGGAERWFAVLWGAGAYTRLACSISTVLAGIFAAVLRRYMFDNKKPKWYYCMATAVITEVIHMLMIFLTNMTDARTAF
;
A
#
# COMPACT_ATOMS: atom_id res chain seq x y z
N MET A 1 -14.34 18.68 7.04
CA MET A 1 -14.45 17.59 8.02
C MET A 1 -14.88 16.28 7.37
N GLU A 2 -15.76 16.31 6.39
CA GLU A 2 -16.27 15.11 5.68
C GLU A 2 -15.13 14.35 4.98
N ASP A 3 -14.21 15.04 4.31
CA ASP A 3 -13.11 14.40 3.59
C ASP A 3 -12.14 13.64 4.50
N TYR A 4 -11.82 14.18 5.66
CA TYR A 4 -10.97 13.49 6.65
C TYR A 4 -11.64 12.25 7.22
N PHE A 5 -12.98 12.32 7.42
CA PHE A 5 -13.74 11.16 7.87
C PHE A 5 -13.78 10.07 6.79
N LEU A 6 -13.94 10.46 5.53
CA LEU A 6 -13.89 9.54 4.39
C LEU A 6 -12.51 8.88 4.30
N LEU A 7 -11.41 9.66 4.39
CA LEU A 7 -10.05 9.13 4.39
C LEU A 7 -9.82 8.12 5.52
N PHE A 8 -10.32 8.42 6.72
CA PHE A 8 -10.27 7.50 7.85
C PHE A 8 -11.01 6.19 7.55
N LEU A 9 -12.23 6.24 7.01
CA LEU A 9 -12.99 5.05 6.63
C LEU A 9 -12.25 4.21 5.57
N ILE A 10 -11.67 4.86 4.56
CA ILE A 10 -10.90 4.19 3.52
C ILE A 10 -9.66 3.51 4.09
N SER A 11 -8.99 4.12 5.07
CA SER A 11 -7.82 3.52 5.72
C SER A 11 -8.14 2.22 6.46
N LEU A 12 -9.39 2.00 6.84
CA LEU A 12 -9.86 0.77 7.47
C LEU A 12 -10.17 -0.36 6.47
N LEU A 13 -10.38 -0.03 5.19
CA LEU A 13 -10.75 -1.03 4.17
C LEU A 13 -9.71 -2.17 4.02
N PRO A 14 -8.39 -1.93 4.00
CA PRO A 14 -7.41 -3.02 3.93
C PRO A 14 -7.50 -3.98 5.12
N VAL A 15 -7.82 -3.47 6.30
CA VAL A 15 -8.02 -4.28 7.51
C VAL A 15 -9.29 -5.09 7.39
N ALA A 16 -10.41 -4.47 7.00
CA ALA A 16 -11.70 -5.13 6.79
C ALA A 16 -11.58 -6.23 5.73
N LEU A 17 -10.96 -5.93 4.59
CA LEU A 17 -10.71 -6.92 3.54
C LEU A 17 -9.83 -8.07 4.05
N SER A 18 -8.84 -7.79 4.87
CA SER A 18 -7.98 -8.82 5.48
C SER A 18 -8.78 -9.79 6.33
N VAL A 19 -9.73 -9.29 7.13
CA VAL A 19 -10.63 -10.12 7.95
C VAL A 19 -11.54 -10.95 7.05
N LEU A 20 -12.15 -10.36 6.03
CA LEU A 20 -13.03 -11.06 5.09
C LEU A 20 -12.28 -12.19 4.35
N ILE A 21 -11.11 -11.93 3.82
CA ILE A 21 -10.29 -12.95 3.14
C ILE A 21 -9.86 -14.05 4.12
N TYR A 22 -9.53 -13.70 5.36
CA TYR A 22 -9.20 -14.69 6.38
C TYR A 22 -10.40 -15.61 6.68
N LEU A 23 -11.59 -15.05 6.84
CA LEU A 23 -12.82 -15.82 7.08
C LEU A 23 -13.18 -16.68 5.85
N ALA A 24 -13.13 -16.10 4.65
CA ALA A 24 -13.37 -16.83 3.40
C ALA A 24 -12.37 -17.97 3.20
N GLY A 25 -11.10 -17.78 3.56
CA GLY A 25 -10.05 -18.78 3.48
C GLY A 25 -10.26 -20.03 4.35
N ARG A 26 -11.20 -19.97 5.30
CA ARG A 26 -11.61 -21.11 6.13
C ARG A 26 -12.61 -22.03 5.41
N THR A 27 -13.19 -21.58 4.32
CA THR A 27 -14.15 -22.38 3.54
C THR A 27 -13.46 -23.48 2.74
N LYS A 28 -14.16 -24.63 2.57
CA LYS A 28 -13.65 -25.75 1.77
C LYS A 28 -13.37 -25.37 0.32
N ALA A 29 -14.12 -24.42 -0.24
CA ALA A 29 -13.93 -23.91 -1.59
C ALA A 29 -12.60 -23.14 -1.73
N ALA A 30 -12.31 -22.23 -0.81
CA ALA A 30 -11.08 -21.45 -0.82
C ALA A 30 -9.81 -22.30 -0.61
N GLN A 31 -9.94 -23.39 0.14
CA GLN A 31 -8.82 -24.32 0.38
C GLN A 31 -8.43 -25.12 -0.86
N ARG A 32 -9.33 -25.26 -1.86
CA ARG A 32 -9.05 -25.92 -3.14
C ARG A 32 -8.26 -25.06 -4.13
N ILE A 33 -8.20 -23.75 -3.88
CA ILE A 33 -7.50 -22.82 -4.78
C ILE A 33 -5.99 -22.98 -4.61
N PRO A 34 -5.23 -23.23 -5.70
CA PRO A 34 -3.78 -23.31 -5.65
C PRO A 34 -3.16 -22.06 -5.01
N TYR A 35 -2.07 -22.24 -4.27
CA TYR A 35 -1.40 -21.15 -3.55
C TYR A 35 -1.08 -19.95 -4.46
N ALA A 36 -0.51 -20.20 -5.65
CA ALA A 36 -0.13 -19.15 -6.59
C ALA A 36 -1.35 -18.29 -7.02
N VAL A 37 -2.45 -18.96 -7.41
CA VAL A 37 -3.68 -18.28 -7.82
C VAL A 37 -4.25 -17.45 -6.68
N ARG A 38 -4.27 -18.00 -5.47
CA ARG A 38 -4.71 -17.26 -4.29
C ARG A 38 -3.87 -16.02 -4.02
N GLN A 39 -2.54 -16.10 -4.17
CA GLN A 39 -1.66 -14.95 -3.99
C GLN A 39 -1.91 -13.86 -5.04
N ILE A 40 -2.12 -14.25 -6.30
CA ILE A 40 -2.44 -13.31 -7.38
C ILE A 40 -3.78 -12.62 -7.10
N LEU A 41 -4.83 -13.37 -6.77
CA LEU A 41 -6.15 -12.81 -6.47
C LEU A 41 -6.10 -11.82 -5.29
N ILE A 42 -5.42 -12.19 -4.21
CA ILE A 42 -5.24 -11.31 -3.05
C ILE A 42 -4.45 -10.06 -3.44
N GLY A 43 -3.36 -10.23 -4.20
CA GLY A 43 -2.57 -9.09 -4.69
C GLY A 43 -3.37 -8.12 -5.56
N ILE A 44 -4.23 -8.63 -6.45
CA ILE A 44 -5.12 -7.81 -7.28
C ILE A 44 -6.17 -7.08 -6.42
N LEU A 45 -6.79 -7.76 -5.45
CA LEU A 45 -7.78 -7.14 -4.56
C LEU A 45 -7.16 -6.01 -3.73
N PHE A 46 -6.01 -6.23 -3.11
CA PHE A 46 -5.31 -5.19 -2.36
C PHE A 46 -4.71 -4.10 -3.24
N GLY A 47 -4.27 -4.45 -4.46
CA GLY A 47 -3.87 -3.48 -5.48
C GLY A 47 -5.03 -2.57 -5.88
N GLY A 48 -6.23 -3.12 -6.09
CA GLY A 48 -7.46 -2.35 -6.32
C GLY A 48 -7.80 -1.42 -5.15
N LEU A 49 -7.62 -1.88 -3.90
CA LEU A 49 -7.78 -0.99 -2.74
C LEU A 49 -6.72 0.12 -2.67
N ALA A 50 -5.50 -0.15 -3.12
CA ALA A 50 -4.48 0.89 -3.21
C ALA A 50 -4.89 1.98 -4.23
N VAL A 51 -5.47 1.59 -5.37
CA VAL A 51 -6.05 2.51 -6.36
C VAL A 51 -7.16 3.36 -5.73
N VAL A 52 -8.14 2.73 -5.08
CA VAL A 52 -9.22 3.43 -4.36
C VAL A 52 -8.63 4.40 -3.32
N GLY A 53 -7.61 3.98 -2.59
CA GLY A 53 -6.92 4.83 -1.61
C GLY A 53 -6.27 6.07 -2.23
N THR A 54 -5.79 5.99 -3.48
CA THR A 54 -5.25 7.14 -4.22
C THR A 54 -6.37 8.07 -4.67
N GLU A 55 -7.40 7.54 -5.34
CA GLU A 55 -8.51 8.31 -5.89
C GLU A 55 -9.32 9.07 -4.83
N CYS A 56 -9.43 8.50 -3.63
CA CYS A 56 -10.10 9.11 -2.50
C CYS A 56 -9.16 9.93 -1.60
N GLY A 57 -7.95 10.25 -2.07
CA GLY A 57 -7.00 11.09 -1.36
C GLY A 57 -7.43 12.55 -1.28
N ILE A 58 -6.95 13.27 -0.27
CA ILE A 58 -7.25 14.69 -0.04
C ILE A 58 -6.08 15.53 -0.58
N GLY A 59 -6.39 16.48 -1.46
CA GLY A 59 -5.41 17.45 -1.95
C GLY A 59 -5.11 18.53 -0.91
N ILE A 60 -3.84 18.66 -0.49
CA ILE A 60 -3.39 19.72 0.43
C ILE A 60 -2.08 20.28 -0.13
N ASP A 61 -2.06 21.58 -0.40
CA ASP A 61 -0.89 22.32 -0.90
C ASP A 61 -0.21 21.67 -2.12
N GLY A 62 -1.05 21.14 -3.04
CA GLY A 62 -0.58 20.47 -4.25
C GLY A 62 -0.13 19.01 -4.06
N ALA A 63 -0.03 18.50 -2.84
CA ALA A 63 0.17 17.09 -2.53
C ALA A 63 -1.18 16.37 -2.36
N VAL A 64 -1.16 15.04 -2.42
CA VAL A 64 -2.34 14.21 -2.14
C VAL A 64 -2.03 13.30 -0.96
N ILE A 65 -2.71 13.55 0.16
CA ILE A 65 -2.67 12.68 1.34
C ILE A 65 -3.65 11.51 1.11
N ASN A 66 -3.18 10.30 1.26
CA ASN A 66 -3.98 9.09 1.01
C ASN A 66 -3.56 7.92 1.89
N ALA A 67 -4.38 6.85 1.92
CA ALA A 67 -4.13 5.63 2.69
C ALA A 67 -3.67 4.45 1.82
N ARG A 68 -3.12 4.72 0.63
CA ARG A 68 -2.77 3.72 -0.39
C ARG A 68 -1.80 2.66 0.11
N ASP A 69 -0.74 3.07 0.83
CA ASP A 69 0.37 2.20 1.20
C ASP A 69 0.00 1.16 2.26
N ALA A 70 -1.10 1.38 2.99
CA ALA A 70 -1.65 0.40 3.92
C ALA A 70 -2.05 -0.92 3.21
N SER A 71 -2.52 -0.85 1.97
CA SER A 71 -2.98 -2.01 1.19
C SER A 71 -1.85 -3.00 0.88
N PRO A 72 -0.74 -2.63 0.21
CA PRO A 72 0.35 -3.55 -0.07
C PRO A 72 1.06 -4.04 1.19
N VAL A 73 1.14 -3.23 2.26
CA VAL A 73 1.68 -3.64 3.56
C VAL A 73 0.81 -4.75 4.17
N CYS A 74 -0.52 -4.57 4.22
CA CYS A 74 -1.44 -5.61 4.68
C CYS A 74 -1.35 -6.89 3.84
N ALA A 75 -1.34 -6.77 2.51
CA ALA A 75 -1.22 -7.91 1.62
C ALA A 75 0.07 -8.71 1.86
N GLY A 76 1.21 -8.03 1.96
CA GLY A 76 2.52 -8.64 2.17
C GLY A 76 2.65 -9.32 3.53
N LEU A 77 2.30 -8.61 4.61
CA LEU A 77 2.44 -9.12 5.98
C LEU A 77 1.45 -10.24 6.32
N LEU A 78 0.19 -10.13 5.88
CA LEU A 78 -0.85 -11.05 6.33
C LEU A 78 -1.06 -12.26 5.40
N PHE A 79 -0.79 -12.11 4.11
CA PHE A 79 -1.09 -13.15 3.13
C PHE A 79 0.15 -13.73 2.45
N GLY A 80 1.18 -12.95 2.20
CA GLY A 80 2.44 -13.46 1.67
C GLY A 80 3.15 -12.50 0.71
N ALA A 81 4.42 -12.79 0.47
CA ALA A 81 5.29 -11.96 -0.35
C ALA A 81 4.72 -11.68 -1.76
N PRO A 82 4.23 -12.67 -2.54
CA PRO A 82 3.70 -12.38 -3.86
C PRO A 82 2.50 -11.42 -3.83
N ALA A 83 1.58 -11.57 -2.87
CA ALA A 83 0.41 -10.70 -2.76
C ALA A 83 0.81 -9.25 -2.46
N GLY A 84 1.77 -9.02 -1.54
CA GLY A 84 2.26 -7.68 -1.22
C GLY A 84 2.96 -7.01 -2.41
N ILE A 85 3.81 -7.74 -3.12
CA ILE A 85 4.52 -7.23 -4.30
C ILE A 85 3.53 -6.86 -5.41
N ILE A 86 2.57 -7.74 -5.72
CA ILE A 86 1.55 -7.48 -6.75
C ILE A 86 0.73 -6.24 -6.37
N ALA A 87 0.26 -6.13 -5.13
CA ALA A 87 -0.50 -4.98 -4.66
C ALA A 87 0.32 -3.67 -4.74
N GLY A 88 1.60 -3.72 -4.35
CA GLY A 88 2.50 -2.58 -4.44
C GLY A 88 2.76 -2.13 -5.88
N VAL A 89 2.96 -3.09 -6.80
CA VAL A 89 3.14 -2.79 -8.23
C VAL A 89 1.89 -2.17 -8.84
N ILE A 90 0.69 -2.70 -8.54
CA ILE A 90 -0.56 -2.13 -9.05
C ILE A 90 -0.76 -0.70 -8.53
N GLY A 91 -0.64 -0.48 -7.21
CA GLY A 91 -0.83 0.86 -6.63
C GLY A 91 0.26 1.85 -7.04
N GLY A 92 1.51 1.41 -7.19
CA GLY A 92 2.60 2.25 -7.67
C GLY A 92 2.48 2.61 -9.15
N ALA A 93 2.06 1.65 -9.99
CA ALA A 93 1.81 1.88 -11.42
C ALA A 93 0.62 2.84 -11.62
N GLU A 94 -0.47 2.62 -10.90
CA GLU A 94 -1.61 3.55 -10.93
C GLU A 94 -1.15 4.97 -10.59
N ARG A 95 -0.45 5.16 -9.47
CA ARG A 95 0.05 6.48 -9.06
C ARG A 95 0.95 7.12 -10.11
N TRP A 96 1.73 6.33 -10.83
CA TRP A 96 2.57 6.83 -11.91
C TRP A 96 1.75 7.34 -13.09
N PHE A 97 0.72 6.62 -13.51
CA PHE A 97 -0.05 6.92 -14.72
C PHE A 97 -1.23 7.87 -14.46
N ALA A 98 -1.95 7.73 -13.35
CA ALA A 98 -3.14 8.53 -13.05
C ALA A 98 -2.81 9.99 -12.71
N VAL A 99 -1.62 10.27 -12.16
CA VAL A 99 -1.19 11.61 -11.74
C VAL A 99 -0.14 12.19 -12.67
N LEU A 100 -0.31 12.02 -13.97
CA LEU A 100 0.57 12.68 -14.96
C LEU A 100 0.39 14.21 -14.95
N TRP A 101 -0.82 14.68 -14.67
CA TRP A 101 -1.22 16.09 -14.73
C TRP A 101 -2.05 16.44 -13.49
N GLY A 102 -1.73 17.54 -12.83
CA GLY A 102 -2.55 18.07 -11.74
C GLY A 102 -1.95 17.91 -10.35
N ALA A 103 -2.82 17.87 -9.32
CA ALA A 103 -2.42 17.80 -7.92
C ALA A 103 -1.61 16.53 -7.62
N GLY A 104 -0.48 16.70 -6.94
CA GLY A 104 0.42 15.62 -6.57
C GLY A 104 1.37 15.16 -7.69
N ALA A 105 1.45 15.86 -8.83
CA ALA A 105 2.35 15.52 -9.92
C ALA A 105 3.83 15.56 -9.46
N TYR A 106 4.20 16.52 -8.63
CA TYR A 106 5.57 16.67 -8.12
C TYR A 106 5.98 15.54 -7.14
N THR A 107 5.04 14.90 -6.46
CA THR A 107 5.31 13.76 -5.57
C THR A 107 5.17 12.40 -6.28
N ARG A 108 4.81 12.39 -7.58
CA ARG A 108 4.51 11.19 -8.35
C ARG A 108 5.60 10.13 -8.26
N LEU A 109 6.85 10.51 -8.51
CA LEU A 109 8.00 9.61 -8.49
C LEU A 109 8.17 8.97 -7.10
N ALA A 110 8.27 9.80 -6.07
CA ALA A 110 8.44 9.35 -4.70
C ALA A 110 7.29 8.43 -4.26
N CYS A 111 6.06 8.87 -4.48
CA CYS A 111 4.87 8.11 -4.10
C CYS A 111 4.76 6.77 -4.83
N SER A 112 5.02 6.73 -6.14
CA SER A 112 4.96 5.48 -6.92
C SER A 112 6.00 4.46 -6.45
N ILE A 113 7.25 4.91 -6.27
CA ILE A 113 8.33 4.04 -5.80
C ILE A 113 8.06 3.59 -4.36
N SER A 114 7.63 4.50 -3.46
CA SER A 114 7.33 4.15 -2.06
C SER A 114 6.26 3.08 -1.94
N THR A 115 5.20 3.15 -2.76
CA THR A 115 4.13 2.12 -2.74
C THR A 115 4.64 0.75 -3.18
N VAL A 116 5.49 0.68 -4.22
CA VAL A 116 6.13 -0.57 -4.62
C VAL A 116 7.04 -1.10 -3.52
N LEU A 117 7.87 -0.21 -2.94
CA LEU A 117 8.77 -0.57 -1.85
C LEU A 117 8.03 -1.00 -0.59
N ALA A 118 6.87 -0.42 -0.28
CA ALA A 118 6.02 -0.83 0.83
C ALA A 118 5.60 -2.31 0.72
N GLY A 119 5.17 -2.73 -0.48
CA GLY A 119 4.83 -4.12 -0.76
C GLY A 119 6.03 -5.07 -0.67
N ILE A 120 7.18 -4.66 -1.22
CA ILE A 120 8.43 -5.44 -1.15
C ILE A 120 8.94 -5.53 0.28
N PHE A 121 8.95 -4.42 1.03
CA PHE A 121 9.38 -4.37 2.41
C PHE A 121 8.54 -5.29 3.30
N ALA A 122 7.21 -5.23 3.18
CA ALA A 122 6.31 -6.15 3.87
C ALA A 122 6.59 -7.62 3.53
N ALA A 123 6.87 -7.91 2.25
CA ALA A 123 7.24 -9.24 1.77
C ALA A 123 8.55 -9.75 2.38
N VAL A 124 9.57 -8.89 2.43
CA VAL A 124 10.88 -9.18 3.02
C VAL A 124 10.75 -9.43 4.52
N LEU A 125 10.05 -8.56 5.25
CA LEU A 125 9.81 -8.74 6.69
C LEU A 125 9.11 -10.07 6.97
N ARG A 126 8.06 -10.38 6.19
CA ARG A 126 7.35 -11.64 6.35
C ARG A 126 8.26 -12.84 6.13
N ARG A 127 9.12 -12.80 5.12
CA ARG A 127 10.01 -13.90 4.77
C ARG A 127 11.12 -14.10 5.80
N TYR A 128 11.82 -13.04 6.15
CA TYR A 128 13.07 -13.12 6.91
C TYR A 128 12.89 -12.88 8.41
N MET A 129 11.93 -12.05 8.82
CA MET A 129 11.72 -11.73 10.24
C MET A 129 10.63 -12.59 10.88
N PHE A 130 9.63 -13.01 10.09
CA PHE A 130 8.48 -13.76 10.61
C PHE A 130 8.37 -15.19 10.10
N ASP A 131 9.39 -15.74 9.43
CA ASP A 131 9.40 -17.13 8.90
C ASP A 131 8.13 -17.50 8.11
N ASN A 132 7.62 -16.60 7.29
CA ASN A 132 6.34 -16.70 6.57
C ASN A 132 5.10 -16.84 7.47
N LYS A 133 5.22 -16.68 8.78
CA LYS A 133 4.08 -16.64 9.70
C LYS A 133 3.45 -15.25 9.71
N LYS A 134 2.20 -15.18 10.18
CA LYS A 134 1.53 -13.90 10.39
C LYS A 134 2.16 -13.18 11.58
N PRO A 135 2.59 -11.92 11.42
CA PRO A 135 3.12 -11.14 12.54
C PRO A 135 2.01 -10.83 13.54
N LYS A 136 2.41 -10.48 14.76
CA LYS A 136 1.50 -9.93 15.76
C LYS A 136 1.10 -8.50 15.36
N TRP A 137 -0.04 -8.02 15.80
CA TRP A 137 -0.63 -6.75 15.42
C TRP A 137 0.30 -5.54 15.61
N TYR A 138 1.09 -5.50 16.66
CA TYR A 138 2.02 -4.41 16.93
C TYR A 138 3.20 -4.35 15.93
N TYR A 139 3.62 -5.48 15.36
CA TYR A 139 4.58 -5.47 14.25
C TYR A 139 3.96 -4.92 12.97
N CYS A 140 2.67 -5.20 12.73
CA CYS A 140 1.96 -4.60 11.60
C CYS A 140 1.89 -3.07 11.74
N MET A 141 1.57 -2.57 12.93
CA MET A 141 1.58 -1.13 13.22
C MET A 141 2.97 -0.52 13.05
N ALA A 142 4.00 -1.13 13.63
CA ALA A 142 5.37 -0.65 13.48
C ALA A 142 5.81 -0.61 12.01
N THR A 143 5.47 -1.64 11.23
CA THR A 143 5.78 -1.69 9.80
C THR A 143 5.08 -0.56 9.04
N ALA A 144 3.80 -0.32 9.32
CA ALA A 144 3.05 0.77 8.68
C ALA A 144 3.69 2.13 8.99
N VAL A 145 4.01 2.41 10.26
CA VAL A 145 4.68 3.67 10.65
C VAL A 145 6.04 3.83 9.96
N ILE A 146 6.86 2.78 9.95
CA ILE A 146 8.18 2.81 9.28
C ILE A 146 8.02 3.06 7.77
N THR A 147 7.05 2.41 7.14
CA THR A 147 6.77 2.60 5.71
C THR A 147 6.39 4.05 5.41
N GLU A 148 5.52 4.66 6.21
CA GLU A 148 5.12 6.06 6.05
C GLU A 148 6.29 7.03 6.30
N VAL A 149 7.13 6.78 7.30
CA VAL A 149 8.33 7.60 7.54
C VAL A 149 9.28 7.53 6.34
N ILE A 150 9.51 6.34 5.77
CA ILE A 150 10.33 6.18 4.57
C ILE A 150 9.69 6.92 3.39
N HIS A 151 8.37 6.83 3.22
CA HIS A 151 7.63 7.53 2.17
C HIS A 151 7.80 9.05 2.29
N MET A 152 7.59 9.62 3.47
CA MET A 152 7.79 11.06 3.71
C MET A 152 9.23 11.48 3.45
N LEU A 153 10.21 10.68 3.86
CA LEU A 153 11.62 10.94 3.59
C LEU A 153 11.92 10.95 2.09
N MET A 154 11.35 10.03 1.33
CA MET A 154 11.51 10.00 -0.13
C MET A 154 10.90 11.21 -0.82
N ILE A 155 9.72 11.67 -0.38
CA ILE A 155 9.11 12.92 -0.88
C ILE A 155 10.04 14.10 -0.59
N PHE A 156 10.56 14.20 0.63
CA PHE A 156 11.46 15.28 1.03
C PHE A 156 12.75 15.27 0.18
N LEU A 157 13.38 14.12 0.01
CA LEU A 157 14.62 14.00 -0.76
C LEU A 157 14.43 14.32 -2.25
N THR A 158 13.32 13.90 -2.85
CA THR A 158 13.05 14.19 -4.27
C THR A 158 12.72 15.65 -4.52
N ASN A 159 12.07 16.35 -3.57
CA ASN A 159 11.74 17.75 -3.74
C ASN A 159 12.89 18.70 -3.36
N MET A 160 13.86 18.28 -2.55
CA MET A 160 15.06 19.08 -2.31
C MET A 160 15.92 19.27 -3.56
N THR A 161 15.88 18.33 -4.51
CA THR A 161 16.59 18.46 -5.78
C THR A 161 15.95 19.50 -6.69
N ASP A 162 14.63 19.59 -6.70
CA ASP A 162 13.91 20.58 -7.51
C ASP A 162 14.06 22.02 -6.97
N ALA A 163 14.13 22.19 -5.65
CA ALA A 163 14.39 23.49 -5.03
C ALA A 163 15.78 24.05 -5.34
N ARG A 164 16.77 23.18 -5.63
CA ARG A 164 18.13 23.59 -6.01
C ARG A 164 18.26 23.99 -7.49
N THR A 165 17.32 23.59 -8.33
CA THR A 165 17.30 23.98 -9.75
C THR A 165 16.46 25.22 -10.02
N ALA A 166 15.73 25.74 -9.01
CA ALA A 166 14.91 26.94 -9.09
C ALA A 166 15.65 28.22 -8.65
N PHE A 167 16.93 28.12 -8.29
CA PHE A 167 17.87 29.22 -8.03
C PHE A 167 19.05 29.12 -9.02
#